data_44f43760ff23c6a64e4b4ccec26b18f3
#
_entry.id   44f43760ff23c6a64e4b4ccec26b18f3
#
_cell.length_a   1.000
_cell.length_b   1.000
_cell.length_c   1.000
_cell.angle_alpha   90.00
_cell.angle_beta   90.00
_cell.angle_gamma   90.00
#
_symmetry.space_group_name_H-M   'P 1'
#
loop_
_entity.id
_entity.type
_entity.pdbx_description
1 polymer ?
#
loop_
_entity_poly.entity_id
_entity_poly.type
_entity_poly.pdbx_seq_one_letter_code
_entity_poly.pdbx_strand_id
1 'polypeptide(L)'
;MMRKSSLVLCTALLLLINAGAFAQKKKKFCVAAPPSPFKHSGQIVTSFDSAARGMRTSLEHPRPLGGSHEALYLTASFVHLDPRRGVRPTVELALVSALRTQKYGDSHGVVLVGDGRPVPLSAAARYQSRSGDQGMILEVFKLSLSADDLAGVTGAHKVTARVGGEEFELTENHLEALRELASLLGGAPKGWRTE
;
A
#
# COMPACT_ATOMS: atom_id res chain seq x y z
N MET A 1 -62.85 21.45 34.71
CA MET A 1 -62.95 20.13 34.09
C MET A 1 -62.63 20.26 32.61
N MET A 2 -61.85 19.34 32.01
CA MET A 2 -61.48 19.24 30.59
C MET A 2 -60.53 20.33 30.07
N ARG A 3 -59.35 20.02 29.62
CA ARG A 3 -58.78 19.29 28.49
C ARG A 3 -57.27 19.30 28.58
N LYS A 4 -56.66 18.22 29.03
CA LYS A 4 -55.20 18.00 28.97
C LYS A 4 -54.96 16.68 28.25
N SER A 5 -55.19 16.55 26.94
CA SER A 5 -54.97 15.28 26.25
C SER A 5 -54.58 15.42 24.76
N SER A 6 -54.15 16.57 24.31
CA SER A 6 -53.82 16.71 22.86
C SER A 6 -52.37 17.11 22.56
N LEU A 7 -51.47 17.15 23.55
CA LEU A 7 -50.10 17.64 23.31
C LEU A 7 -49.03 16.51 23.28
N VAL A 8 -49.43 15.25 23.50
CA VAL A 8 -48.47 14.12 23.57
C VAL A 8 -48.32 13.37 22.24
N LEU A 9 -49.25 13.62 21.28
CA LEU A 9 -49.25 12.83 20.04
C LEU A 9 -48.39 13.43 18.92
N CYS A 10 -47.98 14.69 19.00
CA CYS A 10 -47.16 15.33 17.95
C CYS A 10 -45.65 15.14 18.12
N THR A 11 -45.14 14.76 19.32
CA THR A 11 -43.73 14.61 19.57
C THR A 11 -43.20 13.23 19.18
N ALA A 12 -44.06 12.22 19.02
CA ALA A 12 -43.64 10.86 18.63
C ALA A 12 -43.40 10.67 17.12
N LEU A 13 -43.91 11.60 16.27
CA LEU A 13 -43.81 11.47 14.81
C LEU A 13 -42.56 12.13 14.24
N LEU A 14 -41.85 12.96 15.00
CA LEU A 14 -40.65 13.69 14.54
C LEU A 14 -39.33 12.87 14.79
N LEU A 15 -39.39 11.78 15.49
CA LEU A 15 -38.19 10.94 15.81
C LEU A 15 -37.93 9.79 14.80
N LEU A 16 -38.79 9.61 13.81
CA LEU A 16 -38.66 8.51 12.82
C LEU A 16 -38.00 8.91 11.50
N ILE A 17 -37.59 10.17 11.33
CA ILE A 17 -37.06 10.66 10.04
C ILE A 17 -35.50 10.64 10.00
N ASN A 18 -34.81 10.34 11.10
CA ASN A 18 -33.34 10.40 11.16
C ASN A 18 -32.62 9.02 11.11
N ALA A 19 -33.31 7.94 10.79
CA ALA A 19 -32.68 6.61 10.70
C ALA A 19 -32.25 6.23 9.27
N GLY A 20 -32.13 7.19 8.37
CA GLY A 20 -31.74 6.98 6.96
C GLY A 20 -30.37 7.51 6.61
N ALA A 21 -29.41 7.51 7.52
CA ALA A 21 -27.99 7.66 7.14
C ALA A 21 -27.56 6.37 6.41
N PHE A 22 -27.92 6.26 5.13
CA PHE A 22 -27.34 5.27 4.23
C PHE A 22 -25.84 5.45 4.28
N ALA A 23 -25.16 4.57 5.00
CA ALA A 23 -23.74 4.33 4.82
C ALA A 23 -23.56 3.88 3.37
N GLN A 24 -23.38 4.82 2.46
CA GLN A 24 -22.93 4.52 1.11
C GLN A 24 -21.57 3.86 1.24
N LYS A 25 -21.55 2.52 1.26
CA LYS A 25 -20.34 1.76 0.99
C LYS A 25 -19.83 2.26 -0.34
N LYS A 26 -18.80 3.12 -0.30
CA LYS A 26 -18.07 3.54 -1.51
C LYS A 26 -17.65 2.24 -2.19
N LYS A 27 -18.34 1.87 -3.27
CA LYS A 27 -17.90 0.76 -4.13
C LYS A 27 -16.52 1.15 -4.63
N LYS A 28 -15.49 0.50 -4.09
CA LYS A 28 -14.16 0.59 -4.69
C LYS A 28 -14.30 -0.03 -6.08
N PHE A 29 -14.20 0.79 -7.11
CA PHE A 29 -14.06 0.29 -8.48
C PHE A 29 -12.66 -0.32 -8.56
N CYS A 30 -12.56 -1.61 -8.29
CA CYS A 30 -11.35 -2.37 -8.53
C CYS A 30 -11.48 -2.98 -9.92
N VAL A 31 -10.63 -2.59 -10.83
CA VAL A 31 -10.48 -3.29 -12.10
C VAL A 31 -9.52 -4.44 -11.83
N ALA A 32 -10.00 -5.67 -11.94
CA ALA A 32 -9.13 -6.84 -11.84
C ALA A 32 -8.10 -6.78 -12.97
N ALA A 33 -6.83 -6.93 -12.63
CA ALA A 33 -5.77 -7.02 -13.62
C ALA A 33 -6.00 -8.27 -14.51
N PRO A 34 -5.65 -8.21 -15.79
CA PRO A 34 -5.70 -9.39 -16.67
C PRO A 34 -4.79 -10.51 -16.09
N PRO A 35 -5.02 -11.79 -16.49
CA PRO A 35 -4.14 -12.88 -16.06
C PRO A 35 -2.68 -12.54 -16.32
N SER A 36 -1.87 -12.60 -15.28
CA SER A 36 -0.46 -12.26 -15.32
C SER A 36 0.40 -13.47 -15.65
N PRO A 37 1.47 -13.33 -16.45
CA PRO A 37 2.45 -14.39 -16.66
C PRO A 37 3.32 -14.64 -15.41
N PHE A 38 3.31 -13.73 -14.43
CA PHE A 38 4.13 -13.81 -13.22
C PHE A 38 3.48 -14.72 -12.18
N LYS A 39 4.32 -15.51 -11.49
CA LYS A 39 3.87 -16.53 -10.53
C LYS A 39 4.11 -16.07 -9.10
N HIS A 40 3.16 -15.36 -8.52
CA HIS A 40 3.24 -14.96 -7.12
C HIS A 40 1.85 -15.03 -6.44
N SER A 41 1.83 -14.98 -5.12
CA SER A 41 0.60 -15.01 -4.31
C SER A 41 0.05 -13.62 -3.95
N GLY A 42 0.77 -12.56 -4.26
CA GLY A 42 0.31 -11.19 -4.08
C GLY A 42 -0.78 -10.85 -5.09
N GLN A 43 -1.60 -9.87 -4.78
CA GLN A 43 -2.62 -9.34 -5.67
C GLN A 43 -2.25 -7.93 -6.11
N ILE A 44 -2.18 -7.69 -7.42
CA ILE A 44 -2.02 -6.35 -7.96
C ILE A 44 -3.40 -5.74 -8.18
N VAL A 45 -3.65 -4.62 -7.52
CA VAL A 45 -4.94 -3.91 -7.56
C VAL A 45 -4.73 -2.49 -8.04
N THR A 46 -5.58 -2.04 -8.96
CA THR A 46 -5.61 -0.64 -9.39
C THR A 46 -6.91 -0.01 -8.90
N SER A 47 -6.80 1.07 -8.13
CA SER A 47 -7.94 1.80 -7.56
C SER A 47 -7.72 3.31 -7.64
N PHE A 48 -8.81 4.08 -7.57
CA PHE A 48 -8.71 5.53 -7.53
C PHE A 48 -8.20 6.00 -6.16
N ASP A 49 -7.13 6.79 -6.18
CA ASP A 49 -6.56 7.45 -5.01
C ASP A 49 -7.01 8.92 -4.99
N SER A 50 -7.92 9.25 -4.08
CA SER A 50 -8.46 10.61 -3.97
C SER A 50 -7.42 11.62 -3.51
N ALA A 51 -6.42 11.22 -2.74
CA ALA A 51 -5.35 12.11 -2.26
C ALA A 51 -4.38 12.46 -3.40
N ALA A 52 -4.03 11.49 -4.21
CA ALA A 52 -3.20 11.69 -5.40
C ALA A 52 -4.00 12.21 -6.62
N ARG A 53 -5.35 12.19 -6.53
CA ARG A 53 -6.25 12.49 -7.65
C ARG A 53 -5.92 11.69 -8.92
N GLY A 54 -5.64 10.41 -8.74
CA GLY A 54 -5.21 9.53 -9.83
C GLY A 54 -5.45 8.06 -9.53
N MET A 55 -5.14 7.20 -10.50
CA MET A 55 -5.20 5.75 -10.30
C MET A 55 -3.91 5.30 -9.61
N ARG A 56 -4.06 4.55 -8.53
CA ARG A 56 -2.95 3.90 -7.82
C ARG A 56 -2.97 2.41 -8.12
N THR A 57 -1.86 1.88 -8.56
CA THR A 57 -1.64 0.44 -8.63
C THR A 57 -0.80 0.03 -7.42
N SER A 58 -1.25 -0.99 -6.69
CA SER A 58 -0.60 -1.47 -5.47
C SER A 58 -0.54 -2.99 -5.42
N LEU A 59 0.52 -3.50 -4.81
CA LEU A 59 0.64 -4.89 -4.39
C LEU A 59 -0.07 -5.04 -3.04
N GLU A 60 -1.14 -5.82 -3.00
CA GLU A 60 -1.92 -6.14 -1.80
C GLU A 60 -1.66 -7.60 -1.36
N HIS A 61 -1.85 -7.86 -0.07
CA HIS A 61 -1.68 -9.19 0.53
C HIS A 61 -0.32 -9.86 0.28
N PRO A 62 0.78 -9.12 0.45
CA PRO A 62 2.11 -9.71 0.27
C PRO A 62 2.37 -10.74 1.37
N ARG A 63 3.22 -11.71 1.07
CA ARG A 63 3.76 -12.60 2.09
C ARG A 63 4.74 -11.83 2.99
N PRO A 64 4.86 -12.22 4.27
CA PRO A 64 5.87 -11.64 5.13
C PRO A 64 7.28 -12.05 4.69
N LEU A 65 8.24 -11.15 4.87
CA LEU A 65 9.67 -11.43 4.86
C LEU A 65 10.07 -12.02 6.21
N GLY A 66 10.92 -13.04 6.21
CA GLY A 66 11.37 -13.66 7.47
C GLY A 66 10.37 -14.64 8.09
N GLY A 67 10.71 -15.14 9.28
CA GLY A 67 9.92 -16.15 10.01
C GLY A 67 8.73 -15.56 10.75
N SER A 68 7.88 -16.43 11.28
CA SER A 68 6.53 -16.12 11.79
C SER A 68 6.42 -15.16 12.97
N HIS A 69 7.50 -14.82 13.67
CA HIS A 69 7.43 -14.00 14.89
C HIS A 69 7.95 -12.56 14.71
N GLU A 70 8.70 -12.27 13.66
CA GLU A 70 9.32 -10.97 13.41
C GLU A 70 9.24 -10.61 11.93
N ALA A 71 8.08 -10.79 11.34
CA ALA A 71 7.91 -10.60 9.91
C ALA A 71 7.87 -9.12 9.53
N LEU A 72 8.66 -8.74 8.54
CA LEU A 72 8.43 -7.55 7.75
C LEU A 72 7.50 -7.87 6.58
N TYR A 73 6.53 -7.02 6.34
CA TYR A 73 5.67 -7.10 5.16
C TYR A 73 6.17 -6.12 4.11
N LEU A 74 6.37 -6.61 2.90
CA LEU A 74 6.74 -5.78 1.76
C LEU A 74 5.48 -5.40 1.00
N THR A 75 5.26 -4.10 0.81
CA THR A 75 4.24 -3.59 -0.09
C THR A 75 4.88 -2.66 -1.12
N ALA A 76 4.25 -2.51 -2.28
CA ALA A 76 4.72 -1.59 -3.29
C ALA A 76 3.54 -0.96 -4.01
N SER A 77 3.65 0.32 -4.35
CA SER A 77 2.60 1.00 -5.10
C SER A 77 3.16 2.15 -5.93
N PHE A 78 2.42 2.54 -6.97
CA PHE A 78 2.69 3.77 -7.71
C PHE A 78 1.38 4.42 -8.14
N VAL A 79 1.43 5.72 -8.41
CA VAL A 79 0.32 6.48 -8.96
C VAL A 79 0.56 6.67 -10.45
N HIS A 80 -0.45 6.36 -11.25
CA HIS A 80 -0.42 6.65 -12.67
C HIS A 80 -0.48 8.17 -12.89
N LEU A 81 0.55 8.69 -13.49
CA LEU A 81 0.62 10.10 -13.86
C LEU A 81 0.09 10.29 -15.28
N ASP A 82 -0.44 11.49 -15.56
CA ASP A 82 -0.80 11.86 -16.94
C ASP A 82 0.44 11.75 -17.83
N PRO A 83 0.43 10.90 -18.88
CA PRO A 83 1.57 10.74 -19.79
C PRO A 83 2.03 12.05 -20.43
N ARG A 84 1.11 13.02 -20.56
CA ARG A 84 1.42 14.34 -21.14
C ARG A 84 2.36 15.18 -20.28
N ARG A 85 2.49 14.85 -19.00
CA ARG A 85 3.40 15.57 -18.09
C ARG A 85 4.85 15.16 -18.24
N GLY A 86 5.17 14.10 -19.01
CA GLY A 86 6.53 13.62 -19.21
C GLY A 86 7.24 13.13 -17.93
N VAL A 87 6.51 13.04 -16.81
CA VAL A 87 7.06 12.59 -15.53
C VAL A 87 6.89 11.09 -15.42
N ARG A 88 7.99 10.37 -15.19
CA ARG A 88 7.93 8.94 -14.91
C ARG A 88 7.36 8.69 -13.49
N PRO A 89 6.48 7.70 -13.31
CA PRO A 89 5.96 7.37 -11.99
C PRO A 89 7.10 6.89 -11.09
N THR A 90 7.03 7.32 -9.83
CA THR A 90 7.89 6.80 -8.76
C THR A 90 7.16 5.68 -8.04
N VAL A 91 7.85 4.59 -7.75
CA VAL A 91 7.31 3.48 -6.97
C VAL A 91 7.62 3.71 -5.50
N GLU A 92 6.60 3.73 -4.67
CA GLU A 92 6.75 3.66 -3.21
C GLU A 92 6.84 2.18 -2.83
N LEU A 93 8.02 1.74 -2.41
CA LEU A 93 8.21 0.45 -1.75
C LEU A 93 8.15 0.68 -0.24
N ALA A 94 7.34 -0.09 0.46
CA ALA A 94 7.26 0.00 1.91
C ALA A 94 7.55 -1.35 2.57
N LEU A 95 8.39 -1.32 3.60
CA LEU A 95 8.58 -2.42 4.53
C LEU A 95 7.82 -2.07 5.81
N VAL A 96 6.95 -2.96 6.26
CA VAL A 96 6.06 -2.72 7.41
C VAL A 96 6.28 -3.79 8.45
N SER A 97 6.66 -3.38 9.66
CA SER A 97 6.67 -4.22 10.85
C SER A 97 5.41 -3.92 11.69
N ALA A 98 4.82 -4.94 12.28
CA ALA A 98 3.67 -4.83 13.17
C ALA A 98 3.93 -5.64 14.43
N LEU A 99 4.43 -4.99 15.48
CA LEU A 99 4.84 -5.59 16.74
C LEU A 99 4.19 -4.87 17.92
N ARG A 100 4.18 -5.48 19.10
CA ARG A 100 3.68 -4.83 20.33
C ARG A 100 4.66 -3.82 20.91
N THR A 101 5.92 -3.88 20.53
CA THR A 101 6.98 -2.97 20.96
C THR A 101 7.69 -2.41 19.73
N GLN A 102 8.14 -1.17 19.84
CA GLN A 102 8.95 -0.55 18.81
C GLN A 102 10.32 -1.26 18.74
N LYS A 103 10.69 -1.70 17.55
CA LYS A 103 11.93 -2.47 17.33
C LYS A 103 13.04 -1.65 16.66
N TYR A 104 12.66 -0.79 15.72
CA TYR A 104 13.61 -0.10 14.83
C TYR A 104 13.76 1.40 15.13
N GLY A 105 13.24 1.88 16.26
CA GLY A 105 13.24 3.31 16.61
C GLY A 105 14.59 3.99 16.58
N ASP A 106 15.64 3.28 17.03
CA ASP A 106 16.99 3.81 17.14
C ASP A 106 17.86 3.52 15.90
N SER A 107 17.48 2.54 15.07
CA SER A 107 18.24 2.14 13.89
C SER A 107 17.28 1.80 12.74
N HIS A 108 16.93 2.81 11.97
CA HIS A 108 15.91 2.73 10.92
C HIS A 108 16.44 2.92 9.50
N GLY A 109 17.76 2.72 9.30
CA GLY A 109 18.33 2.67 7.96
C GLY A 109 17.87 1.46 7.18
N VAL A 110 17.57 1.64 5.91
CA VAL A 110 17.24 0.54 4.98
C VAL A 110 18.24 0.52 3.83
N VAL A 111 18.80 -0.66 3.56
CA VAL A 111 19.66 -0.90 2.42
C VAL A 111 19.12 -2.12 1.66
N LEU A 112 18.87 -1.98 0.37
CA LEU A 112 18.60 -3.11 -0.50
C LEU A 112 19.92 -3.63 -1.08
N VAL A 113 20.11 -4.93 -1.04
CA VAL A 113 21.31 -5.61 -1.55
C VAL A 113 20.86 -6.59 -2.62
N GLY A 114 21.29 -6.37 -3.86
CA GLY A 114 21.03 -7.26 -5.01
C GLY A 114 22.29 -7.99 -5.38
N ASP A 115 22.25 -9.33 -5.44
CA ASP A 115 23.38 -10.20 -5.80
C ASP A 115 24.68 -9.86 -5.03
N GLY A 116 24.54 -9.57 -3.73
CA GLY A 116 25.64 -9.26 -2.83
C GLY A 116 26.16 -7.82 -2.91
N ARG A 117 25.56 -6.95 -3.72
CA ARG A 117 25.95 -5.53 -3.87
C ARG A 117 24.81 -4.59 -3.44
N PRO A 118 25.11 -3.51 -2.72
CA PRO A 118 24.08 -2.51 -2.43
C PRO A 118 23.47 -1.98 -3.74
N VAL A 119 22.14 -1.96 -3.80
CA VAL A 119 21.40 -1.32 -4.89
C VAL A 119 21.47 0.19 -4.64
N PRO A 120 22.04 0.99 -5.55
CA PRO A 120 22.05 2.43 -5.38
C PRO A 120 20.62 2.95 -5.47
N LEU A 121 20.12 3.57 -4.42
CA LEU A 121 18.79 4.16 -4.38
C LEU A 121 18.88 5.68 -4.53
N SER A 122 17.98 6.23 -5.33
CA SER A 122 17.92 7.68 -5.62
C SER A 122 17.55 8.51 -4.38
N ALA A 123 16.92 7.92 -3.38
CA ALA A 123 16.50 8.58 -2.15
C ALA A 123 16.65 7.68 -0.93
N ALA A 124 16.98 8.30 0.21
CA ALA A 124 17.01 7.60 1.49
C ALA A 124 15.62 7.15 1.93
N ALA A 125 15.57 6.03 2.65
CA ALA A 125 14.33 5.54 3.24
C ALA A 125 13.79 6.54 4.28
N ARG A 126 12.45 6.66 4.31
CA ARG A 126 11.74 7.43 5.35
C ARG A 126 11.17 6.47 6.37
N TYR A 127 11.47 6.68 7.62
CA TYR A 127 10.92 5.91 8.72
C TYR A 127 9.74 6.63 9.35
N GLN A 128 8.71 5.87 9.70
CA GLN A 128 7.54 6.33 10.45
C GLN A 128 7.12 5.26 11.44
N SER A 129 6.79 5.65 12.66
CA SER A 129 6.18 4.78 13.66
C SER A 129 4.82 5.34 14.06
N ARG A 130 3.82 4.47 14.19
CA ARG A 130 2.47 4.85 14.62
C ARG A 130 1.80 3.74 15.39
N SER A 131 0.88 4.10 16.28
CA SER A 131 0.00 3.14 16.93
C SER A 131 -0.94 2.50 15.90
N GLY A 132 -1.03 1.20 15.93
CA GLY A 132 -1.98 0.39 15.17
C GLY A 132 -3.09 -0.13 16.08
N ASP A 133 -3.93 -0.99 15.53
CA ASP A 133 -5.01 -1.64 16.27
C ASP A 133 -4.46 -2.64 17.30
N GLN A 134 -5.25 -2.93 18.35
CA GLN A 134 -4.96 -3.94 19.38
C GLN A 134 -3.62 -3.75 20.11
N GLY A 135 -3.16 -2.49 20.25
CA GLY A 135 -1.90 -2.17 20.93
C GLY A 135 -0.64 -2.54 20.14
N MET A 136 -0.78 -2.76 18.83
CA MET A 136 0.35 -2.93 17.93
C MET A 136 1.01 -1.59 17.62
N ILE A 137 2.32 -1.62 17.38
CA ILE A 137 3.09 -0.51 16.83
C ILE A 137 3.41 -0.88 15.39
N LEU A 138 3.03 -0.01 14.47
CA LEU A 138 3.36 -0.13 13.06
C LEU A 138 4.60 0.71 12.79
N GLU A 139 5.68 0.07 12.37
CA GLU A 139 6.89 0.72 11.90
C GLU A 139 6.97 0.57 10.39
N VAL A 140 7.05 1.68 9.68
CA VAL A 140 6.97 1.73 8.22
C VAL A 140 8.22 2.39 7.66
N PHE A 141 8.92 1.68 6.80
CA PHE A 141 10.06 2.18 6.04
C PHE A 141 9.63 2.37 4.60
N LYS A 142 9.61 3.60 4.13
CA LYS A 142 9.20 3.97 2.78
C LYS A 142 10.42 4.32 1.94
N LEU A 143 10.58 3.63 0.83
CA LEU A 143 11.59 3.92 -0.18
C LEU A 143 10.89 4.43 -1.43
N SER A 144 11.36 5.54 -1.96
CA SER A 144 10.90 6.05 -3.24
C SER A 144 11.87 5.57 -4.32
N LEU A 145 11.43 4.68 -5.19
CA LEU A 145 12.23 4.07 -6.23
C LEU A 145 11.92 4.73 -7.58
N SER A 146 12.94 5.13 -8.30
CA SER A 146 12.81 5.42 -9.73
C SER A 146 12.55 4.13 -10.51
N ALA A 147 12.19 4.23 -11.78
CA ALA A 147 12.09 3.06 -12.66
C ALA A 147 13.41 2.29 -12.76
N ASP A 148 14.53 3.01 -12.76
CA ASP A 148 15.87 2.41 -12.85
C ASP A 148 16.26 1.73 -11.53
N ASP A 149 15.94 2.34 -10.36
CA ASP A 149 16.12 1.70 -9.05
C ASP A 149 15.32 0.39 -8.96
N LEU A 150 14.04 0.43 -9.38
CA LEU A 150 13.20 -0.75 -9.38
C LEU A 150 13.72 -1.84 -10.34
N ALA A 151 14.21 -1.45 -11.52
CA ALA A 151 14.83 -2.37 -12.46
C ALA A 151 16.08 -3.04 -11.85
N GLY A 152 16.88 -2.30 -11.10
CA GLY A 152 18.01 -2.85 -10.35
C GLY A 152 17.59 -3.90 -9.32
N VAL A 153 16.49 -3.65 -8.60
CA VAL A 153 15.93 -4.60 -7.62
C VAL A 153 15.35 -5.84 -8.30
N THR A 154 14.52 -5.64 -9.34
CA THR A 154 13.81 -6.74 -10.01
C THR A 154 14.68 -7.55 -10.94
N GLY A 155 15.78 -7.00 -11.41
CA GLY A 155 16.77 -7.68 -12.27
C GLY A 155 17.75 -8.58 -11.50
N ALA A 156 17.87 -8.40 -10.17
CA ALA A 156 18.74 -9.25 -9.36
C ALA A 156 18.13 -10.65 -9.15
N HIS A 157 18.99 -11.66 -9.03
CA HIS A 157 18.58 -13.03 -8.72
C HIS A 157 18.25 -13.20 -7.23
N LYS A 158 19.02 -12.54 -6.38
CA LYS A 158 18.83 -12.54 -4.94
C LYS A 158 18.82 -11.12 -4.42
N VAL A 159 17.76 -10.77 -3.68
CA VAL A 159 17.63 -9.47 -3.02
C VAL A 159 17.43 -9.64 -1.53
N THR A 160 18.17 -8.87 -0.75
CA THR A 160 18.06 -8.80 0.70
C THR A 160 17.77 -7.37 1.12
N ALA A 161 16.81 -7.17 2.00
CA ALA A 161 16.58 -5.91 2.69
C ALA A 161 17.30 -5.94 4.05
N ARG A 162 18.19 -5.00 4.30
CA ARG A 162 18.82 -4.78 5.61
C ARG A 162 18.10 -3.66 6.32
N VAL A 163 17.53 -3.94 7.48
CA VAL A 163 16.76 -2.99 8.28
C VAL A 163 17.22 -3.07 9.73
N GLY A 164 17.72 -1.98 10.31
CA GLY A 164 18.15 -1.96 11.70
C GLY A 164 19.25 -2.97 12.04
N GLY A 165 20.08 -3.36 11.07
CA GLY A 165 21.13 -4.38 11.24
C GLY A 165 20.67 -5.81 11.00
N GLU A 166 19.39 -6.07 10.78
CA GLU A 166 18.84 -7.37 10.41
C GLU A 166 18.71 -7.53 8.89
N GLU A 167 18.82 -8.76 8.42
CA GLU A 167 18.70 -9.09 6.99
C GLU A 167 17.45 -9.92 6.73
N PHE A 168 16.67 -9.49 5.72
CA PHE A 168 15.45 -10.14 5.27
C PHE A 168 15.55 -10.44 3.78
N GLU A 169 15.51 -11.71 3.41
CA GLU A 169 15.55 -12.11 2.02
C GLU A 169 14.19 -11.91 1.35
N LEU A 170 14.18 -11.26 0.19
CA LEU A 170 13.04 -11.23 -0.71
C LEU A 170 13.00 -12.57 -1.46
N THR A 171 12.00 -13.37 -1.17
CA THR A 171 11.82 -14.66 -1.87
C THR A 171 11.44 -14.43 -3.33
N GLU A 172 11.54 -15.45 -4.18
CA GLU A 172 11.12 -15.37 -5.58
C GLU A 172 9.68 -14.88 -5.73
N ASN A 173 8.79 -15.24 -4.78
CA ASN A 173 7.41 -14.74 -4.76
C ASN A 173 7.32 -13.20 -4.65
N HIS A 174 8.22 -12.58 -3.88
CA HIS A 174 8.27 -11.12 -3.76
C HIS A 174 8.84 -10.48 -5.02
N LEU A 175 9.90 -11.08 -5.58
CA LEU A 175 10.55 -10.58 -6.80
C LEU A 175 9.61 -10.66 -7.99
N GLU A 176 8.87 -11.76 -8.16
CA GLU A 176 7.85 -11.91 -9.20
C GLU A 176 6.74 -10.87 -9.08
N ALA A 177 6.26 -10.60 -7.85
CA ALA A 177 5.27 -9.56 -7.61
C ALA A 177 5.79 -8.16 -7.96
N LEU A 178 7.05 -7.87 -7.64
CA LEU A 178 7.69 -6.59 -8.02
C LEU A 178 7.95 -6.50 -9.52
N ARG A 179 8.30 -7.59 -10.20
CA ARG A 179 8.45 -7.67 -11.67
C ARG A 179 7.12 -7.39 -12.36
N GLU A 180 6.02 -7.98 -11.87
CA GLU A 180 4.69 -7.67 -12.39
C GLU A 180 4.34 -6.20 -12.20
N LEU A 181 4.55 -5.66 -10.97
CA LEU A 181 4.30 -4.25 -10.71
C LEU A 181 5.13 -3.34 -11.64
N ALA A 182 6.40 -3.68 -11.85
CA ALA A 182 7.30 -2.96 -12.77
C ALA A 182 6.79 -2.97 -14.21
N SER A 183 6.23 -4.09 -14.67
CA SER A 183 5.67 -4.21 -16.03
C SER A 183 4.50 -3.26 -16.29
N LEU A 184 3.84 -2.80 -15.25
CA LEU A 184 2.68 -1.90 -15.32
C LEU A 184 3.07 -0.42 -15.29
N LEU A 185 4.34 -0.07 -14.99
CA LEU A 185 4.78 1.33 -14.90
C LEU A 185 4.67 2.09 -16.24
N GLY A 186 4.80 1.40 -17.36
CA GLY A 186 4.76 2.00 -18.70
C GLY A 186 3.37 2.14 -19.31
N GLY A 187 2.33 1.59 -18.69
CA GLY A 187 0.99 1.52 -19.23
C GLY A 187 -0.07 2.20 -18.37
N ALA A 188 -0.81 3.15 -18.94
CA ALA A 188 -2.07 3.57 -18.30
C ALA A 188 -3.08 2.42 -18.37
N PRO A 189 -3.90 2.17 -17.31
CA PRO A 189 -4.95 1.18 -17.36
C PRO A 189 -5.87 1.43 -18.56
N LYS A 190 -6.16 0.37 -19.35
CA LYS A 190 -7.08 0.48 -20.49
C LYS A 190 -8.44 0.97 -19.99
N GLY A 191 -8.94 2.06 -20.56
CA GLY A 191 -10.23 2.65 -20.21
C GLY A 191 -10.19 3.87 -19.30
N TRP A 192 -9.01 4.30 -18.84
CA TRP A 192 -8.90 5.53 -18.09
C TRP A 192 -8.97 6.74 -19.03
N ARG A 193 -10.02 7.51 -18.91
CA ARG A 193 -10.14 8.84 -19.54
C ARG A 193 -10.13 9.87 -18.40
N THR A 194 -9.24 10.84 -18.49
CA THR A 194 -9.33 12.08 -17.70
C THR A 194 -10.44 12.92 -18.35
N GLU A 195 -11.58 13.04 -17.68
CA GLU A 195 -12.54 14.12 -17.92
C GLU A 195 -12.04 15.41 -17.29
#